data_f39d3d4c7a9c245ca7c87e8fcd861b5c
#
_entry.id   f39d3d4c7a9c245ca7c87e8fcd861b5c
#
_cell.length_a   1.000
_cell.length_b   1.000
_cell.length_c   1.000
_cell.angle_alpha   90.00
_cell.angle_beta   90.00
_cell.angle_gamma   90.00
#
_symmetry.space_group_name_H-M   'P 1'
#
loop_
_entity.id
_entity.type
_entity.pdbx_description
1 polymer ?
#
loop_
_entity_poly.entity_id
_entity_poly.type
_entity_poly.pdbx_seq_one_letter_code
_entity_poly.pdbx_strand_id
1 'polypeptide(L)'
;MSAISNSLLAIGYWPSTITLTFVFTGLIEEIGTVVATRASDNETTVEIAAPRTAREARTGESIAVNGCCLTLTSRRGNRLSFDLLEETIARTNLKKLRRNGRVNLERALRADGRLGGHFVQGHVDCVSRIIALDRKSADFRLEVELPENSGHYVVSKGSITINGISLTVAEVLPRSFAVWIIPYTKRHTNLDRATIGDLVNVEFDILAKYVERMVAPSVTKE
;
A
#
# COMPACT_ATOMS: atom_id res chain seq x y z
N MET A 1 37.13 -12.75 52.44
CA MET A 1 36.23 -13.63 51.68
C MET A 1 34.90 -12.91 51.49
N SER A 2 34.75 -12.28 50.36
CA SER A 2 33.59 -11.40 50.04
C SER A 2 32.65 -12.18 49.12
N ALA A 3 31.41 -12.29 49.56
CA ALA A 3 30.34 -12.92 48.81
C ALA A 3 29.87 -11.99 47.70
N ILE A 4 29.97 -12.42 46.45
CA ILE A 4 29.41 -11.72 45.29
C ILE A 4 27.92 -12.10 45.19
N SER A 5 27.07 -11.11 45.44
CA SER A 5 25.64 -11.24 45.26
C SER A 5 25.31 -11.22 43.78
N ASN A 6 24.82 -12.33 43.24
CA ASN A 6 24.24 -12.42 41.91
C ASN A 6 22.82 -11.86 41.95
N SER A 7 22.65 -10.60 41.56
CA SER A 7 21.33 -10.05 41.24
C SER A 7 20.97 -10.48 39.83
N LEU A 8 20.18 -11.54 39.70
CA LEU A 8 19.47 -11.88 38.47
C LEU A 8 18.49 -10.76 38.14
N LEU A 9 18.81 -10.01 37.10
CA LEU A 9 17.89 -9.07 36.47
C LEU A 9 16.63 -9.85 36.04
N ALA A 10 15.50 -9.52 36.64
CA ALA A 10 14.20 -9.98 36.22
C ALA A 10 13.98 -9.50 34.79
N ILE A 11 14.08 -10.40 33.82
CA ILE A 11 13.65 -10.18 32.44
C ILE A 11 12.15 -9.96 32.49
N GLY A 12 11.74 -8.72 32.29
CA GLY A 12 10.35 -8.30 32.30
C GLY A 12 9.50 -9.18 31.39
N TYR A 13 8.35 -9.53 31.88
CA TYR A 13 7.29 -10.24 31.17
C TYR A 13 6.98 -9.49 29.87
N TRP A 14 7.44 -10.02 28.74
CA TRP A 14 7.07 -9.52 27.43
C TRP A 14 5.66 -10.04 27.17
N PRO A 15 4.67 -9.17 26.94
CA PRO A 15 3.34 -9.66 26.59
C PRO A 15 3.46 -10.45 25.29
N SER A 16 3.00 -11.69 25.34
CA SER A 16 3.08 -12.66 24.23
C SER A 16 2.13 -12.36 23.06
N THR A 17 1.79 -11.11 22.86
CA THR A 17 1.05 -10.66 21.69
C THR A 17 1.84 -9.51 21.05
N ILE A 18 2.86 -9.86 20.28
CA ILE A 18 3.36 -8.94 19.27
C ILE A 18 2.20 -8.81 18.29
N THR A 19 1.46 -7.73 18.40
CA THR A 19 0.57 -7.29 17.32
C THR A 19 1.49 -6.93 16.17
N LEU A 20 1.77 -7.90 15.30
CA LEU A 20 2.40 -7.62 14.03
C LEU A 20 1.49 -6.64 13.32
N THR A 21 1.89 -5.40 13.28
CA THR A 21 1.30 -4.41 12.38
C THR A 21 1.38 -5.03 11.01
N PHE A 22 0.23 -5.28 10.39
CA PHE A 22 0.16 -5.95 9.10
C PHE A 22 1.04 -5.19 8.11
N VAL A 23 1.98 -5.90 7.50
CA VAL A 23 2.90 -5.38 6.49
C VAL A 23 2.57 -6.09 5.19
N PHE A 24 2.57 -5.36 4.11
CA PHE A 24 2.50 -5.87 2.76
C PHE A 24 3.89 -5.77 2.12
N THR A 25 4.03 -6.33 0.94
CA THR A 25 5.30 -6.32 0.20
C THR A 25 5.26 -5.47 -1.05
N GLY A 26 4.05 -5.13 -1.51
CA GLY A 26 3.82 -4.47 -2.80
C GLY A 26 3.87 -5.45 -3.98
N LEU A 27 3.77 -6.74 -3.73
CA LEU A 27 3.65 -7.77 -4.77
C LEU A 27 2.19 -8.18 -4.93
N ILE A 28 1.59 -7.74 -6.01
CA ILE A 28 0.17 -7.98 -6.27
C ILE A 28 -0.10 -9.47 -6.48
N GLU A 29 -1.01 -10.02 -5.68
CA GLU A 29 -1.40 -11.43 -5.77
C GLU A 29 -2.51 -11.67 -6.79
N GLU A 30 -3.45 -10.72 -6.90
CA GLU A 30 -4.62 -10.84 -7.77
C GLU A 30 -5.12 -9.48 -8.21
N ILE A 31 -5.73 -9.42 -9.40
CA ILE A 31 -6.52 -8.28 -9.84
C ILE A 31 -7.99 -8.61 -9.59
N GLY A 32 -8.57 -7.98 -8.56
CA GLY A 32 -9.98 -8.09 -8.26
C GLY A 32 -10.85 -7.22 -9.17
N THR A 33 -12.12 -7.57 -9.28
CA THR A 33 -13.12 -6.80 -10.02
C THR A 33 -14.17 -6.27 -9.06
N VAL A 34 -14.43 -4.97 -9.06
CA VAL A 34 -15.47 -4.34 -8.24
C VAL A 34 -16.84 -4.81 -8.72
N VAL A 35 -17.59 -5.42 -7.83
CA VAL A 35 -18.97 -5.90 -8.07
C VAL A 35 -19.98 -4.82 -7.76
N ALA A 36 -19.82 -4.17 -6.62
CA ALA A 36 -20.68 -3.10 -6.15
C ALA A 36 -19.94 -2.15 -5.20
N THR A 37 -20.37 -0.91 -5.19
CA THR A 37 -20.09 0.05 -4.12
C THR A 37 -21.45 0.53 -3.62
N ARG A 38 -21.68 0.43 -2.32
CA ARG A 38 -22.91 0.87 -1.66
C ARG A 38 -22.55 1.93 -0.64
N ALA A 39 -23.11 3.10 -0.78
CA ALA A 39 -23.02 4.17 0.20
C ALA A 39 -24.37 4.31 0.91
N SER A 40 -24.33 4.41 2.22
CA SER A 40 -25.44 4.80 3.10
C SER A 40 -25.00 6.03 3.90
N ASP A 41 -25.91 6.59 4.71
CA ASP A 41 -25.65 7.83 5.47
C ASP A 41 -24.42 7.73 6.40
N ASN A 42 -24.05 6.52 6.83
CA ASN A 42 -22.97 6.31 7.81
C ASN A 42 -21.89 5.32 7.36
N GLU A 43 -22.02 4.71 6.19
CA GLU A 43 -21.13 3.61 5.81
C GLU A 43 -21.02 3.48 4.29
N THR A 44 -19.81 3.24 3.81
CA THR A 44 -19.57 2.86 2.43
C THR A 44 -18.95 1.46 2.38
N THR A 45 -19.64 0.53 1.75
CA THR A 45 -19.14 -0.84 1.55
C THR A 45 -18.74 -1.03 0.09
N VAL A 46 -17.58 -1.64 -0.14
CA VAL A 46 -17.16 -2.11 -1.47
C VAL A 46 -17.14 -3.64 -1.50
N GLU A 47 -17.73 -4.22 -2.55
CA GLU A 47 -17.72 -5.66 -2.82
C GLU A 47 -16.84 -5.95 -4.04
N ILE A 48 -15.86 -6.86 -3.89
CA ILE A 48 -14.86 -7.19 -4.89
C ILE A 48 -14.89 -8.69 -5.17
N ALA A 49 -15.03 -9.07 -6.44
CA ALA A 49 -14.83 -10.44 -6.88
C ALA A 49 -13.33 -10.72 -7.02
N ALA A 50 -12.85 -11.71 -6.25
CA ALA A 50 -11.43 -12.07 -6.16
C ALA A 50 -11.30 -13.58 -5.86
N PRO A 51 -11.49 -14.46 -6.85
CA PRO A 51 -11.59 -15.89 -6.62
C PRO A 51 -10.33 -16.52 -6.02
N ARG A 52 -9.15 -16.00 -6.32
CA ARG A 52 -7.90 -16.50 -5.75
C ARG A 52 -7.75 -16.06 -4.29
N THR A 53 -7.82 -14.78 -4.02
CA THR A 53 -7.71 -14.21 -2.66
C THR A 53 -8.80 -14.77 -1.74
N ALA A 54 -10.03 -14.90 -2.23
CA ALA A 54 -11.16 -15.38 -1.43
C ALA A 54 -11.02 -16.86 -0.98
N ARG A 55 -10.18 -17.67 -1.62
CA ARG A 55 -9.98 -19.07 -1.18
C ARG A 55 -9.35 -19.16 0.20
N GLU A 56 -8.44 -18.25 0.50
CA GLU A 56 -7.60 -18.29 1.70
C GLU A 56 -7.93 -17.19 2.71
N ALA A 57 -8.49 -16.06 2.26
CA ALA A 57 -8.80 -14.92 3.11
C ALA A 57 -9.87 -15.26 4.16
N ARG A 58 -9.72 -14.74 5.36
CA ARG A 58 -10.63 -14.90 6.49
C ARG A 58 -11.17 -13.54 6.90
N THR A 59 -12.44 -13.49 7.30
CA THR A 59 -13.03 -12.27 7.89
C THR A 59 -12.18 -11.79 9.07
N GLY A 60 -11.93 -10.49 9.12
CA GLY A 60 -11.04 -9.85 10.09
C GLY A 60 -9.59 -9.69 9.61
N GLU A 61 -9.18 -10.33 8.51
CA GLU A 61 -7.84 -10.14 7.95
C GLU A 61 -7.71 -8.82 7.19
N SER A 62 -6.49 -8.28 7.18
CA SER A 62 -6.15 -7.12 6.36
C SER A 62 -5.79 -7.54 4.94
N ILE A 63 -6.36 -6.82 3.98
CA ILE A 63 -6.05 -6.96 2.55
C ILE A 63 -5.80 -5.57 1.99
N ALA A 64 -4.70 -5.39 1.28
CA ALA A 64 -4.42 -4.16 0.55
C ALA A 64 -5.26 -4.13 -0.74
N VAL A 65 -6.08 -3.10 -0.89
CA VAL A 65 -6.89 -2.83 -2.08
C VAL A 65 -6.36 -1.56 -2.75
N ASN A 66 -5.76 -1.67 -3.91
CA ASN A 66 -4.99 -0.59 -4.53
C ASN A 66 -4.01 0.06 -3.54
N GLY A 67 -3.32 -0.74 -2.73
CA GLY A 67 -2.39 -0.26 -1.71
C GLY A 67 -3.03 0.38 -0.48
N CYS A 68 -4.35 0.34 -0.33
CA CYS A 68 -5.02 0.76 0.89
C CYS A 68 -5.34 -0.46 1.75
N CYS A 69 -4.82 -0.49 2.99
CA CYS A 69 -5.09 -1.54 3.96
C CYS A 69 -6.54 -1.47 4.41
N LEU A 70 -7.31 -2.53 4.12
CA LEU A 70 -8.71 -2.65 4.50
C LEU A 70 -8.93 -3.95 5.27
N THR A 71 -9.84 -3.91 6.23
CA THR A 71 -10.26 -5.12 6.95
C THR A 71 -11.37 -5.82 6.18
N LEU A 72 -11.20 -7.11 5.91
CA LEU A 72 -12.22 -7.94 5.28
C LEU A 72 -13.39 -8.13 6.24
N THR A 73 -14.55 -7.55 5.96
CA THR A 73 -15.72 -7.61 6.83
C THR A 73 -16.62 -8.83 6.54
N SER A 74 -16.68 -9.28 5.29
CA SER A 74 -17.34 -10.54 4.95
C SER A 74 -16.80 -11.19 3.69
N ARG A 75 -16.95 -12.51 3.62
CA ARG A 75 -16.62 -13.31 2.45
C ARG A 75 -17.82 -14.19 2.05
N ARG A 76 -18.22 -14.12 0.79
CA ARG A 76 -19.30 -14.96 0.23
C ARG A 76 -18.86 -15.55 -1.12
N GLY A 77 -18.53 -16.82 -1.12
CA GLY A 77 -17.97 -17.48 -2.30
C GLY A 77 -16.64 -16.84 -2.72
N ASN A 78 -16.61 -16.28 -3.92
CA ASN A 78 -15.45 -15.56 -4.47
C ASN A 78 -15.51 -14.04 -4.29
N ARG A 79 -16.40 -13.54 -3.42
CA ARG A 79 -16.59 -12.11 -3.17
C ARG A 79 -16.11 -11.74 -1.78
N LEU A 80 -15.42 -10.62 -1.72
CA LEU A 80 -14.86 -9.99 -0.52
C LEU A 80 -15.56 -8.65 -0.31
N SER A 81 -16.00 -8.36 0.91
CA SER A 81 -16.62 -7.07 1.27
C SER A 81 -15.75 -6.32 2.27
N PHE A 82 -15.64 -5.03 2.08
CA PHE A 82 -14.85 -4.13 2.91
C PHE A 82 -15.67 -2.89 3.23
N ASP A 83 -15.63 -2.46 4.49
CA ASP A 83 -16.26 -1.21 4.91
C ASP A 83 -15.19 -0.11 4.90
N LEU A 84 -15.51 1.01 4.27
CA LEU A 84 -14.61 2.12 4.06
C LEU A 84 -14.96 3.28 5.00
N LEU A 85 -13.97 3.74 5.76
CA LEU A 85 -14.09 4.96 6.53
C LEU A 85 -14.16 6.19 5.60
N GLU A 86 -14.80 7.26 6.03
CA GLU A 86 -14.85 8.52 5.28
C GLU A 86 -13.46 9.06 4.94
N GLU A 87 -12.52 8.97 5.88
CA GLU A 87 -11.13 9.37 5.66
C GLU A 87 -10.48 8.54 4.55
N THR A 88 -10.71 7.23 4.53
CA THR A 88 -10.20 6.33 3.48
C THR A 88 -10.73 6.73 2.11
N ILE A 89 -12.03 7.03 2.02
CA ILE A 89 -12.66 7.49 0.79
C ILE A 89 -12.09 8.83 0.34
N ALA A 90 -11.90 9.76 1.28
CA ALA A 90 -11.39 11.10 0.99
C ALA A 90 -9.92 11.08 0.51
N ARG A 91 -9.09 10.21 1.10
CA ARG A 91 -7.64 10.18 0.89
C ARG A 91 -7.15 9.18 -0.16
N THR A 92 -8.03 8.38 -0.74
CA THR A 92 -7.62 7.33 -1.70
C THR A 92 -8.41 7.42 -3.01
N ASN A 93 -7.89 6.73 -4.02
CA ASN A 93 -8.61 6.58 -5.29
C ASN A 93 -9.84 5.66 -5.18
N LEU A 94 -10.09 5.05 -4.02
CA LEU A 94 -11.23 4.16 -3.79
C LEU A 94 -12.58 4.89 -3.95
N LYS A 95 -12.62 6.21 -3.72
CA LYS A 95 -13.79 7.05 -4.01
C LYS A 95 -14.27 6.99 -5.47
N LYS A 96 -13.38 6.60 -6.39
CA LYS A 96 -13.68 6.51 -7.82
C LYS A 96 -13.99 5.10 -8.29
N LEU A 97 -14.04 4.13 -7.39
CA LEU A 97 -14.40 2.77 -7.75
C LEU A 97 -15.79 2.71 -8.39
N ARG A 98 -15.89 1.95 -9.46
CA ARG A 98 -17.14 1.72 -10.20
C ARG A 98 -17.27 0.23 -10.47
N ARG A 99 -18.47 -0.24 -10.65
CA ARG A 99 -18.74 -1.61 -11.09
C ARG A 99 -17.88 -1.96 -12.30
N ASN A 100 -17.31 -3.16 -12.31
CA ASN A 100 -16.35 -3.67 -13.29
C ASN A 100 -14.97 -2.96 -13.27
N GLY A 101 -14.73 -2.04 -12.32
CA GLY A 101 -13.41 -1.48 -12.06
C GLY A 101 -12.45 -2.56 -11.57
N ARG A 102 -11.17 -2.43 -11.91
CA ARG A 102 -10.12 -3.36 -11.51
C ARG A 102 -9.32 -2.79 -10.35
N VAL A 103 -9.03 -3.62 -9.37
CA VAL A 103 -8.22 -3.27 -8.21
C VAL A 103 -7.12 -4.29 -7.98
N ASN A 104 -5.96 -3.83 -7.57
CA ASN A 104 -4.88 -4.69 -7.13
C ASN A 104 -5.17 -5.19 -5.71
N LEU A 105 -4.91 -6.47 -5.48
CA LEU A 105 -5.11 -7.11 -4.18
C LEU A 105 -3.81 -7.79 -3.74
N GLU A 106 -3.49 -7.60 -2.46
CA GLU A 106 -2.42 -8.29 -1.76
C GLU A 106 -2.90 -8.59 -0.33
N ARG A 107 -2.69 -9.81 0.15
CA ARG A 107 -2.95 -10.19 1.54
C ARG A 107 -1.77 -9.77 2.41
N ALA A 108 -2.02 -9.58 3.70
CA ALA A 108 -0.96 -9.28 4.65
C ALA A 108 0.14 -10.37 4.63
N LEU A 109 1.39 -9.92 4.70
CA LEU A 109 2.55 -10.79 4.71
C LEU A 109 2.50 -11.72 5.92
N ARG A 110 2.65 -13.02 5.70
CA ARG A 110 2.79 -14.00 6.78
C ARG A 110 4.12 -13.82 7.50
N ALA A 111 4.18 -14.15 8.78
CA ALA A 111 5.40 -14.04 9.58
C ALA A 111 6.58 -14.91 9.03
N ASP A 112 6.25 -15.99 8.32
CA ASP A 112 7.19 -16.87 7.62
C ASP A 112 7.34 -16.56 6.13
N GLY A 113 6.72 -15.46 5.66
CA GLY A 113 6.73 -15.04 4.27
C GLY A 113 8.02 -14.32 3.87
N ARG A 114 8.24 -14.19 2.56
CA ARG A 114 9.37 -13.45 1.99
C ARG A 114 8.97 -12.01 1.70
N LEU A 115 9.79 -11.06 2.11
CA LEU A 115 9.67 -9.67 1.70
C LEU A 115 10.30 -9.51 0.31
N GLY A 116 9.49 -9.71 -0.74
CA GLY A 116 9.98 -9.65 -2.12
C GLY A 116 10.02 -8.27 -2.75
N GLY A 117 9.32 -7.29 -2.15
CA GLY A 117 9.36 -5.88 -2.52
C GLY A 117 10.02 -5.03 -1.44
N HIS A 118 9.25 -4.12 -0.80
CA HIS A 118 9.71 -3.33 0.33
C HIS A 118 8.64 -3.32 1.46
N PHE A 119 8.87 -2.61 2.55
CA PHE A 119 7.89 -2.49 3.63
C PHE A 119 6.74 -1.57 3.19
N VAL A 120 5.61 -2.17 2.84
CA VAL A 120 4.38 -1.48 2.45
C VAL A 120 3.37 -1.63 3.58
N GLN A 121 2.86 -0.51 4.10
CA GLN A 121 1.93 -0.54 5.22
C GLN A 121 0.47 -0.59 4.76
N GLY A 122 0.20 -0.18 3.52
CA GLY A 122 -1.16 0.04 3.03
C GLY A 122 -1.75 1.36 3.52
N HIS A 123 -0.90 2.29 3.92
CA HIS A 123 -1.27 3.61 4.42
C HIS A 123 -0.95 4.66 3.35
N VAL A 124 -1.93 4.87 2.48
CA VAL A 124 -1.82 5.79 1.33
C VAL A 124 -1.52 7.21 1.82
N ASP A 125 -0.43 7.79 1.33
CA ASP A 125 -0.04 9.17 1.67
C ASP A 125 -0.81 10.18 0.83
N CYS A 126 -0.96 9.89 -0.45
CA CYS A 126 -1.64 10.79 -1.38
C CYS A 126 -2.24 10.06 -2.58
N VAL A 127 -3.13 10.76 -3.25
CA VAL A 127 -3.63 10.38 -4.58
C VAL A 127 -2.97 11.29 -5.60
N SER A 128 -2.28 10.69 -6.54
CA SER A 128 -1.56 11.40 -7.60
C SER A 128 -2.07 11.03 -8.98
N ARG A 129 -1.74 11.87 -9.96
CA ARG A 129 -2.17 11.69 -11.34
C ARG A 129 -1.08 11.07 -12.19
N ILE A 130 -1.42 10.13 -13.06
CA ILE A 130 -0.55 9.69 -14.15
C ILE A 130 -0.47 10.81 -15.18
N ILE A 131 0.72 11.35 -15.42
CA ILE A 131 0.93 12.46 -16.36
C ILE A 131 1.62 12.04 -17.64
N ALA A 132 2.33 10.89 -17.64
CA ALA A 132 2.84 10.27 -18.86
C ALA A 132 2.84 8.74 -18.73
N LEU A 133 2.62 8.05 -19.83
CA LEU A 133 2.70 6.60 -19.95
C LEU A 133 3.24 6.24 -21.32
N ASP A 134 4.56 6.13 -21.42
CA ASP A 134 5.28 5.94 -22.67
C ASP A 134 5.73 4.49 -22.81
N ARG A 135 5.51 3.92 -23.98
CA ARG A 135 6.10 2.62 -24.33
C ARG A 135 7.48 2.85 -24.92
N LYS A 136 8.49 2.22 -24.31
CA LYS A 136 9.84 2.24 -24.84
C LYS A 136 10.33 0.80 -25.00
N SER A 137 10.36 0.32 -26.26
CA SER A 137 10.63 -1.09 -26.55
C SER A 137 9.57 -2.02 -25.93
N ALA A 138 9.95 -2.94 -25.05
CA ALA A 138 9.06 -3.82 -24.34
C ALA A 138 8.51 -3.23 -23.04
N ASP A 139 9.23 -2.28 -22.44
CA ASP A 139 8.92 -1.70 -21.14
C ASP A 139 8.07 -0.43 -21.26
N PHE A 140 7.52 -0.02 -20.14
CA PHE A 140 6.68 1.17 -20.04
C PHE A 140 7.28 2.13 -19.01
N ARG A 141 7.47 3.39 -19.40
CA ARG A 141 7.78 4.48 -18.48
C ARG A 141 6.47 5.07 -17.99
N LEU A 142 6.24 4.98 -16.71
CA LEU A 142 5.11 5.60 -16.03
C LEU A 142 5.61 6.82 -15.25
N GLU A 143 5.05 8.00 -15.54
CA GLU A 143 5.34 9.21 -14.79
C GLU A 143 4.11 9.64 -14.00
N VAL A 144 4.32 9.92 -12.72
CA VAL A 144 3.28 10.27 -11.75
C VAL A 144 3.61 11.63 -11.15
N GLU A 145 2.60 12.48 -11.05
CA GLU A 145 2.67 13.78 -10.42
C GLU A 145 3.12 13.63 -8.95
N LEU A 146 3.99 14.53 -8.50
CA LEU A 146 4.45 14.56 -7.11
C LEU A 146 3.78 15.73 -6.40
N PRO A 147 3.07 15.49 -5.28
CA PRO A 147 2.48 16.57 -4.50
C PRO A 147 3.54 17.54 -3.99
N GLU A 148 3.15 18.80 -3.82
CA GLU A 148 4.03 19.82 -3.24
C GLU A 148 4.58 19.35 -1.89
N ASN A 149 5.85 19.66 -1.63
CA ASN A 149 6.56 19.29 -0.39
C ASN A 149 6.75 17.77 -0.14
N SER A 150 6.53 16.90 -1.14
CA SER A 150 6.74 15.45 -0.99
C SER A 150 8.03 14.94 -1.63
N GLY A 151 8.79 15.83 -2.29
CA GLY A 151 9.99 15.44 -3.04
C GLY A 151 11.08 14.77 -2.21
N HIS A 152 11.17 15.11 -0.94
CA HIS A 152 12.16 14.56 -0.01
C HIS A 152 11.92 13.09 0.36
N TYR A 153 10.69 12.57 0.15
CA TYR A 153 10.39 11.15 0.34
C TYR A 153 10.74 10.28 -0.87
N VAL A 154 11.01 10.90 -2.02
CA VAL A 154 11.27 10.17 -3.28
C VAL A 154 12.73 10.25 -3.65
N VAL A 155 13.40 9.12 -3.66
CA VAL A 155 14.83 9.03 -3.93
C VAL A 155 15.06 8.21 -5.19
N SER A 156 15.96 8.67 -6.07
CA SER A 156 16.36 7.89 -7.27
C SER A 156 16.91 6.52 -6.82
N LYS A 157 16.42 5.46 -7.45
CA LYS A 157 16.68 4.05 -7.10
C LYS A 157 16.07 3.60 -5.77
N GLY A 158 15.33 4.46 -5.08
CA GLY A 158 14.54 4.09 -3.91
C GLY A 158 13.26 3.35 -4.30
N SER A 159 12.54 2.86 -3.28
CA SER A 159 11.26 2.20 -3.43
C SER A 159 10.10 3.18 -3.30
N ILE A 160 9.02 2.91 -4.01
CA ILE A 160 7.77 3.63 -3.91
C ILE A 160 6.61 2.68 -4.23
N THR A 161 5.44 2.93 -3.66
CA THR A 161 4.24 2.14 -3.93
C THR A 161 3.26 2.92 -4.77
N ILE A 162 2.81 2.35 -5.89
CA ILE A 162 1.76 2.90 -6.75
C ILE A 162 0.62 1.89 -6.84
N ASN A 163 -0.58 2.24 -6.37
CA ASN A 163 -1.73 1.31 -6.28
C ASN A 163 -1.36 -0.04 -5.63
N GLY A 164 -0.52 -0.01 -4.58
CA GLY A 164 -0.03 -1.20 -3.89
C GLY A 164 1.11 -1.93 -4.59
N ILE A 165 1.59 -1.47 -5.73
CA ILE A 165 2.68 -2.11 -6.47
C ILE A 165 4.01 -1.53 -6.01
N SER A 166 4.91 -2.35 -5.49
CA SER A 166 6.29 -1.97 -5.18
C SER A 166 7.07 -1.73 -6.47
N LEU A 167 7.59 -0.52 -6.63
CA LEU A 167 8.30 -0.09 -7.82
C LEU A 167 9.58 0.65 -7.44
N THR A 168 10.57 0.60 -8.33
CA THR A 168 11.82 1.36 -8.16
C THR A 168 11.71 2.71 -8.88
N VAL A 169 12.01 3.79 -8.17
CA VAL A 169 12.08 5.14 -8.74
C VAL A 169 13.26 5.21 -9.72
N ALA A 170 12.96 5.47 -10.97
CA ALA A 170 13.99 5.64 -12.02
C ALA A 170 14.47 7.08 -12.14
N GLU A 171 13.54 8.02 -12.05
CA GLU A 171 13.80 9.45 -12.25
C GLU A 171 13.02 10.24 -11.18
N VAL A 172 13.65 11.26 -10.64
CA VAL A 172 13.02 12.27 -9.77
C VAL A 172 13.08 13.61 -10.50
N LEU A 173 11.94 14.22 -10.72
CA LEU A 173 11.75 15.47 -11.42
C LEU A 173 11.20 16.53 -10.46
N PRO A 174 11.22 17.82 -10.79
CA PRO A 174 10.80 18.87 -9.87
C PRO A 174 9.34 18.74 -9.34
N ARG A 175 8.44 18.16 -10.16
CA ARG A 175 7.01 18.00 -9.83
C ARG A 175 6.45 16.62 -10.15
N SER A 176 7.32 15.65 -10.41
CA SER A 176 6.94 14.29 -10.75
C SER A 176 8.07 13.30 -10.46
N PHE A 177 7.76 12.04 -10.52
CA PHE A 177 8.74 10.97 -10.56
C PHE A 177 8.34 9.95 -11.62
N ALA A 178 9.31 9.20 -12.11
CA ALA A 178 9.05 8.15 -13.08
C ALA A 178 9.59 6.80 -12.61
N VAL A 179 8.84 5.75 -12.97
CA VAL A 179 9.19 4.35 -12.75
C VAL A 179 9.16 3.60 -14.08
N TRP A 180 9.96 2.53 -14.18
CA TRP A 180 9.88 1.61 -15.31
C TRP A 180 9.08 0.37 -14.94
N ILE A 181 8.15 0.00 -15.81
CA ILE A 181 7.24 -1.13 -15.62
C ILE A 181 7.54 -2.16 -16.69
N ILE A 182 7.96 -3.36 -16.26
CA ILE A 182 8.15 -4.49 -17.16
C ILE A 182 6.80 -5.05 -17.65
N PRO A 183 6.75 -5.71 -18.81
CA PRO A 183 5.51 -6.26 -19.35
C PRO A 183 4.76 -7.20 -18.39
N TYR A 184 5.49 -7.95 -17.57
CA TYR A 184 4.89 -8.83 -16.57
C TYR A 184 4.06 -8.03 -15.56
N THR A 185 4.66 -7.02 -14.92
CA THR A 185 3.99 -6.15 -13.93
C THR A 185 2.78 -5.46 -14.53
N LYS A 186 2.91 -4.93 -15.75
CA LYS A 186 1.79 -4.30 -16.44
C LYS A 186 0.61 -5.26 -16.62
N ARG A 187 0.84 -6.48 -17.06
CA ARG A 187 -0.23 -7.47 -17.31
C ARG A 187 -0.86 -8.04 -16.05
N HIS A 188 -0.13 -8.07 -14.93
CA HIS A 188 -0.58 -8.69 -13.68
C HIS A 188 -1.03 -7.69 -12.62
N THR A 189 -1.20 -6.43 -13.00
CA THR A 189 -1.71 -5.36 -12.13
C THR A 189 -2.76 -4.53 -12.85
N ASN A 190 -3.45 -3.65 -12.15
CA ASN A 190 -4.45 -2.76 -12.75
C ASN A 190 -3.82 -1.71 -13.70
N LEU A 191 -2.50 -1.63 -13.77
CA LEU A 191 -1.79 -0.77 -14.73
C LEU A 191 -1.91 -1.24 -16.19
N ASP A 192 -2.46 -2.44 -16.44
CA ASP A 192 -2.74 -2.91 -17.81
C ASP A 192 -3.72 -2.00 -18.56
N ARG A 193 -4.63 -1.35 -17.82
CA ARG A 193 -5.64 -0.43 -18.35
C ARG A 193 -5.42 1.02 -17.96
N ALA A 194 -4.28 1.33 -17.32
CA ALA A 194 -3.97 2.67 -16.92
C ALA A 194 -3.82 3.60 -18.13
N THR A 195 -4.31 4.82 -17.98
CA THR A 195 -4.25 5.90 -18.98
C THR A 195 -3.76 7.19 -18.33
N ILE A 196 -3.24 8.11 -19.16
CA ILE A 196 -2.89 9.44 -18.70
C ILE A 196 -4.13 10.12 -18.13
N GLY A 197 -3.99 10.74 -16.96
CA GLY A 197 -5.08 11.37 -16.22
C GLY A 197 -5.68 10.50 -15.12
N ASP A 198 -5.42 9.19 -15.12
CA ASP A 198 -5.90 8.31 -14.05
C ASP A 198 -5.27 8.68 -12.70
N LEU A 199 -6.05 8.47 -11.64
CA LEU A 199 -5.61 8.68 -10.27
C LEU A 199 -5.10 7.37 -9.67
N VAL A 200 -3.92 7.44 -9.08
CA VAL A 200 -3.27 6.33 -8.39
C VAL A 200 -3.02 6.67 -6.92
N ASN A 201 -3.14 5.69 -6.06
CA ASN A 201 -2.69 5.79 -4.68
C ASN A 201 -1.17 5.70 -4.64
N VAL A 202 -0.54 6.60 -3.90
CA VAL A 202 0.91 6.60 -3.66
C VAL A 202 1.17 6.44 -2.17
N GLU A 203 2.06 5.51 -1.83
CA GLU A 203 2.61 5.36 -0.50
C GLU A 203 4.13 5.50 -0.60
N PHE A 204 4.71 6.41 0.17
CA PHE A 204 6.16 6.59 0.25
C PHE A 204 6.77 5.51 1.15
N ASP A 205 8.01 5.17 0.89
CA ASP A 205 8.73 4.22 1.74
C ASP A 205 8.73 4.69 3.19
N ILE A 206 8.29 3.85 4.10
CA ILE A 206 8.19 4.16 5.53
C ILE A 206 9.55 4.57 6.11
N LEU A 207 10.66 4.06 5.57
CA LEU A 207 11.99 4.43 6.01
C LEU A 207 12.28 5.91 5.78
N ALA A 208 11.81 6.48 4.66
CA ALA A 208 11.97 7.92 4.39
C ALA A 208 11.25 8.78 5.44
N LYS A 209 10.05 8.36 5.87
CA LYS A 209 9.27 9.04 6.91
C LYS A 209 9.94 8.99 8.29
N TYR A 210 10.52 7.85 8.65
CA TYR A 210 11.28 7.74 9.89
C TYR A 210 12.55 8.57 9.86
N VAL A 211 13.29 8.55 8.75
CA VAL A 211 14.50 9.40 8.58
C VAL A 211 14.14 10.86 8.73
N GLU A 212 13.10 11.34 8.03
CA GLU A 212 12.62 12.73 8.17
C GLU A 212 12.33 13.07 9.64
N ARG A 213 11.56 12.23 10.33
CA ARG A 213 11.19 12.46 11.72
C ARG A 213 12.40 12.52 12.67
N MET A 214 13.43 11.73 12.38
CA MET A 214 14.64 11.67 13.20
C MET A 214 15.60 12.83 12.95
N VAL A 215 15.65 13.37 11.70
CA VAL A 215 16.54 14.47 11.30
C VAL A 215 15.86 15.84 11.45
N ALA A 216 14.52 15.88 11.49
CA ALA A 216 13.80 17.14 11.72
C ALA A 216 14.24 17.74 13.05
N PRO A 217 14.58 19.05 13.10
CA PRO A 217 14.93 19.70 14.35
C PRO A 217 13.81 19.51 15.38
N SER A 218 14.16 19.14 16.60
CA SER A 218 13.21 19.07 17.70
C SER A 218 12.62 20.46 17.90
N VAL A 219 11.37 20.65 17.49
CA VAL A 219 10.63 21.87 17.82
C VAL A 219 10.37 21.79 19.32
N THR A 220 11.22 22.41 20.10
CA THR A 220 10.94 22.71 21.50
C THR A 220 9.68 23.58 21.52
N LYS A 221 8.57 23.02 21.96
CA LYS A 221 7.39 23.82 22.32
C LYS A 221 7.78 24.61 23.58
N GLU A 222 8.03 25.90 23.41
CA GLU A 222 7.98 26.87 24.51
C GLU A 222 6.55 27.02 25.02
#